data_a350cf3865c26739715619f18d069ffc
#
_entry.id   a350cf3865c26739715619f18d069ffc
#
_cell.length_a   1.000
_cell.length_b   1.000
_cell.length_c   1.000
_cell.angle_alpha   90.00
_cell.angle_beta   90.00
_cell.angle_gamma   90.00
#
_symmetry.space_group_name_H-M   'P 1'
#
loop_
_entity.id
_entity.type
_entity.pdbx_description
1 polymer ?
#
loop_
_entity_poly.entity_id
_entity_poly.type
_entity_poly.pdbx_seq_one_letter_code
_entity_poly.pdbx_strand_id
1 'polypeptide(L)'
;MNMHTDFRFHPQVTQIGTYWGEKGHTELYLLEGDGLAVIDTGCVDAPERFIAPALKERGSDLKDVQLILNTHGHFDHAGGNASVVAASACEVWMPAQDAVVAGDLDQQFDEFYLQDSQLTDRSHMAEAAKADWKKLCEPSPVNRRLQAGEVLSLGRGMELRVVPTPGHTLGSVCFYWEREGFLFTGDSIAGGGSRPGGLPVIYHPQDYERSMDLVETLDINVLCLGHHYVSLSLPSESVKFGRIGKRFIQESRELARVIAGAMESAVDGRLGSPFLDAAVAALTKIQERLPVVLNSETGLPVDGGTSALYSNWLRYTGASSAFATRI
;
A
#
# COMPACT_ATOMS: atom_id res chain seq x y z
N MET A 1 -14.43 -19.16 -14.78
CA MET A 1 -13.02 -19.57 -14.99
C MET A 1 -12.30 -19.27 -13.70
N ASN A 2 -12.03 -20.29 -12.86
CA ASN A 2 -11.24 -20.09 -11.64
C ASN A 2 -9.79 -19.82 -12.06
N MET A 3 -9.41 -18.55 -12.16
CA MET A 3 -8.00 -18.19 -12.23
C MET A 3 -7.47 -18.27 -10.79
N HIS A 4 -6.91 -19.42 -10.42
CA HIS A 4 -6.05 -19.49 -9.25
C HIS A 4 -4.86 -18.60 -9.55
N THR A 5 -4.65 -17.60 -8.70
CA THR A 5 -3.64 -16.57 -8.87
C THR A 5 -2.54 -16.72 -7.82
N ASP A 6 -2.37 -17.92 -7.28
CA ASP A 6 -1.29 -18.18 -6.33
C ASP A 6 -0.02 -18.64 -7.07
N PHE A 7 1.11 -18.12 -6.62
CA PHE A 7 2.42 -18.40 -7.18
C PHE A 7 3.42 -18.74 -6.06
N ARG A 8 3.74 -20.03 -5.93
CA ARG A 8 4.77 -20.48 -5.00
C ARG A 8 6.14 -20.34 -5.63
N PHE A 9 6.90 -19.34 -5.22
CA PHE A 9 8.25 -19.08 -5.75
C PHE A 9 9.37 -19.41 -4.76
N HIS A 10 9.02 -19.80 -3.53
CA HIS A 10 9.94 -20.27 -2.52
C HIS A 10 9.28 -21.39 -1.68
N PRO A 11 10.02 -22.39 -1.12
CA PRO A 11 9.43 -23.44 -0.30
C PRO A 11 8.57 -22.98 0.87
N GLN A 12 8.83 -21.78 1.38
CA GLN A 12 8.13 -21.20 2.54
C GLN A 12 7.30 -19.96 2.19
N VAL A 13 7.25 -19.53 0.91
CA VAL A 13 6.54 -18.30 0.52
C VAL A 13 5.70 -18.55 -0.71
N THR A 14 4.44 -18.18 -0.60
CA THR A 14 3.49 -18.17 -1.72
C THR A 14 2.84 -16.81 -1.84
N GLN A 15 2.87 -16.24 -3.02
CA GLN A 15 2.08 -15.07 -3.39
C GLN A 15 0.64 -15.50 -3.67
N ILE A 16 -0.32 -14.72 -3.23
CA ILE A 16 -1.76 -14.90 -3.47
C ILE A 16 -2.29 -13.59 -4.03
N GLY A 17 -2.63 -13.58 -5.33
CA GLY A 17 -3.26 -12.43 -5.96
C GLY A 17 -4.76 -12.37 -5.62
N THR A 18 -5.23 -11.22 -5.18
CA THR A 18 -6.65 -10.98 -4.87
C THR A 18 -7.21 -9.90 -5.78
N TYR A 19 -8.51 -9.94 -6.02
CA TYR A 19 -9.21 -8.99 -6.88
C TYR A 19 -10.46 -8.49 -6.18
N TRP A 20 -10.70 -7.17 -6.24
CA TRP A 20 -11.87 -6.52 -5.68
C TRP A 20 -12.39 -5.42 -6.60
N GLY A 21 -13.71 -5.22 -6.61
CA GLY A 21 -14.34 -4.33 -7.58
C GLY A 21 -14.03 -4.72 -9.03
N GLU A 22 -14.02 -3.75 -9.93
CA GLU A 22 -13.76 -4.00 -11.36
C GLU A 22 -12.27 -4.07 -11.71
N LYS A 23 -11.42 -3.35 -11.00
CA LYS A 23 -10.01 -3.15 -11.36
C LYS A 23 -9.05 -3.19 -10.16
N GLY A 24 -9.56 -3.35 -8.95
CA GLY A 24 -8.72 -3.42 -7.75
C GLY A 24 -8.06 -4.79 -7.65
N HIS A 25 -6.82 -4.82 -7.22
CA HIS A 25 -6.11 -6.05 -6.89
C HIS A 25 -5.11 -5.76 -5.76
N THR A 26 -4.82 -6.78 -4.96
CA THR A 26 -3.81 -6.71 -3.89
C THR A 26 -3.09 -8.05 -3.81
N GLU A 27 -1.81 -8.02 -3.59
CA GLU A 27 -0.97 -9.19 -3.46
C GLU A 27 -0.69 -9.49 -1.99
N LEU A 28 -1.04 -10.68 -1.57
CA LEU A 28 -0.84 -11.20 -0.23
C LEU A 28 0.28 -12.24 -0.25
N TYR A 29 0.87 -12.53 0.91
CA TYR A 29 1.92 -13.54 0.98
C TYR A 29 1.68 -14.52 2.13
N LEU A 30 1.48 -15.79 1.77
CA LEU A 30 1.43 -16.89 2.73
C LEU A 30 2.85 -17.30 3.10
N LEU A 31 3.13 -17.38 4.39
CA LEU A 31 4.42 -17.76 4.97
C LEU A 31 4.28 -19.06 5.75
N GLU A 32 5.15 -20.04 5.43
CA GLU A 32 5.16 -21.37 6.03
C GLU A 32 6.37 -21.51 6.97
N GLY A 33 6.23 -21.01 8.21
CA GLY A 33 7.20 -21.20 9.31
C GLY A 33 6.93 -22.47 10.11
N ASP A 34 7.03 -22.41 11.43
CA ASP A 34 6.55 -23.50 12.30
C ASP A 34 5.02 -23.57 12.31
N GLY A 35 4.35 -22.46 11.98
CA GLY A 35 2.95 -22.34 11.67
C GLY A 35 2.72 -21.56 10.39
N LEU A 36 1.46 -21.28 10.09
CA LEU A 36 1.05 -20.49 8.93
C LEU A 36 0.85 -19.02 9.35
N ALA A 37 1.49 -18.12 8.63
CA ALA A 37 1.26 -16.70 8.74
C ALA A 37 0.89 -16.11 7.38
N VAL A 38 0.11 -15.02 7.36
CA VAL A 38 -0.26 -14.30 6.15
C VAL A 38 0.19 -12.85 6.29
N ILE A 39 0.92 -12.34 5.31
CA ILE A 39 1.16 -10.91 5.17
C ILE A 39 0.01 -10.33 4.37
N ASP A 40 -0.75 -9.44 5.02
CA ASP A 40 -2.00 -8.83 4.58
C ASP A 40 -3.11 -9.85 4.28
N THR A 41 -4.35 -9.39 4.22
CA THR A 41 -5.54 -10.27 4.08
C THR A 41 -6.48 -9.86 2.95
N GLY A 42 -6.15 -8.77 2.24
CA GLY A 42 -7.01 -8.26 1.19
C GLY A 42 -8.28 -7.58 1.71
N CYS A 43 -9.27 -7.45 0.84
CA CYS A 43 -10.61 -7.00 1.22
C CYS A 43 -11.37 -8.09 1.98
N VAL A 44 -12.55 -7.75 2.49
CA VAL A 44 -13.39 -8.60 3.36
C VAL A 44 -13.68 -9.99 2.81
N ASP A 45 -13.84 -10.13 1.50
CA ASP A 45 -14.13 -11.41 0.84
C ASP A 45 -12.89 -12.17 0.37
N ALA A 46 -11.71 -11.57 0.47
CA ALA A 46 -10.46 -12.15 -0.02
C ALA A 46 -10.06 -13.43 0.75
N PRO A 47 -10.24 -13.56 2.07
CA PRO A 47 -9.91 -14.79 2.77
C PRO A 47 -10.62 -16.03 2.22
N GLU A 48 -11.92 -15.95 1.99
CA GLU A 48 -12.71 -17.08 1.48
C GLU A 48 -12.45 -17.34 0.00
N ARG A 49 -12.27 -16.29 -0.79
CA ARG A 49 -12.16 -16.39 -2.25
C ARG A 49 -10.77 -16.77 -2.73
N PHE A 50 -9.72 -16.39 -2.01
CA PHE A 50 -8.34 -16.50 -2.47
C PHE A 50 -7.42 -17.20 -1.46
N ILE A 51 -7.45 -16.83 -0.15
CA ILE A 51 -6.56 -17.43 0.85
C ILE A 51 -6.96 -18.88 1.13
N ALA A 52 -8.26 -19.16 1.35
CA ALA A 52 -8.74 -20.51 1.61
C ALA A 52 -8.44 -21.50 0.48
N PRO A 53 -8.67 -21.18 -0.82
CA PRO A 53 -8.25 -22.03 -1.92
C PRO A 53 -6.74 -22.30 -1.95
N ALA A 54 -5.91 -21.26 -1.78
CA ALA A 54 -4.46 -21.39 -1.76
C ALA A 54 -3.95 -22.28 -0.61
N LEU A 55 -4.58 -22.19 0.56
CA LEU A 55 -4.29 -23.08 1.70
C LEU A 55 -4.73 -24.53 1.41
N LYS A 56 -5.90 -24.72 0.82
CA LYS A 56 -6.44 -26.04 0.51
C LYS A 56 -5.57 -26.85 -0.46
N GLU A 57 -4.94 -26.19 -1.42
CA GLU A 57 -3.95 -26.82 -2.29
C GLU A 57 -2.73 -27.35 -1.54
N ARG A 58 -2.49 -26.89 -0.32
CA ARG A 58 -1.41 -27.33 0.58
C ARG A 58 -1.89 -28.26 1.68
N GLY A 59 -3.15 -28.68 1.63
CA GLY A 59 -3.74 -29.56 2.65
C GLY A 59 -4.03 -28.84 3.98
N SER A 60 -4.11 -27.50 3.95
CA SER A 60 -4.42 -26.62 5.08
C SER A 60 -5.74 -25.89 4.86
N ASP A 61 -6.19 -25.15 5.87
CA ASP A 61 -7.45 -24.40 5.85
C ASP A 61 -7.25 -23.06 6.58
N LEU A 62 -8.20 -22.11 6.43
CA LEU A 62 -8.16 -20.81 7.15
C LEU A 62 -7.99 -20.99 8.66
N LYS A 63 -8.59 -22.00 9.27
CA LYS A 63 -8.48 -22.31 10.69
C LYS A 63 -7.04 -22.64 11.15
N ASP A 64 -6.16 -22.98 10.22
CA ASP A 64 -4.76 -23.33 10.50
C ASP A 64 -3.85 -22.09 10.47
N VAL A 65 -4.34 -20.93 10.06
CA VAL A 65 -3.62 -19.65 10.11
C VAL A 65 -3.45 -19.24 11.58
N GLN A 66 -2.23 -18.93 11.98
CA GLN A 66 -1.86 -18.60 13.36
C GLN A 66 -1.57 -17.11 13.53
N LEU A 67 -1.21 -16.42 12.45
CA LEU A 67 -0.77 -15.04 12.52
C LEU A 67 -1.10 -14.28 11.23
N ILE A 68 -1.62 -13.06 11.41
CA ILE A 68 -1.71 -12.04 10.36
C ILE A 68 -0.67 -10.98 10.66
N LEU A 69 0.14 -10.63 9.67
CA LEU A 69 1.09 -9.52 9.68
C LEU A 69 0.61 -8.46 8.68
N ASN A 70 0.09 -7.34 9.15
CA ASN A 70 -0.29 -6.26 8.24
C ASN A 70 0.88 -5.32 7.99
N THR A 71 1.08 -4.95 6.73
CA THR A 71 2.09 -3.96 6.31
C THR A 71 1.64 -2.55 6.66
N HIS A 72 0.34 -2.28 6.59
CA HIS A 72 -0.31 -1.01 6.93
C HIS A 72 -1.84 -1.19 7.08
N GLY A 73 -2.58 -0.11 7.33
CA GLY A 73 -3.99 -0.15 7.73
C GLY A 73 -5.02 0.04 6.62
N HIS A 74 -4.68 0.07 5.34
CA HIS A 74 -5.66 0.23 4.27
C HIS A 74 -6.60 -0.96 4.12
N PHE A 75 -7.83 -0.68 3.63
CA PHE A 75 -8.92 -1.66 3.53
C PHE A 75 -8.58 -2.88 2.67
N ASP A 76 -7.80 -2.70 1.63
CA ASP A 76 -7.40 -3.77 0.71
C ASP A 76 -6.16 -4.55 1.19
N HIS A 77 -5.61 -4.22 2.36
CA HIS A 77 -4.57 -4.96 3.06
C HIS A 77 -5.06 -5.57 4.38
N ALA A 78 -5.92 -4.87 5.12
CA ALA A 78 -6.40 -5.29 6.43
C ALA A 78 -7.90 -5.65 6.47
N GLY A 79 -8.63 -5.46 5.37
CA GLY A 79 -10.09 -5.60 5.33
C GLY A 79 -10.59 -7.02 5.59
N GLY A 80 -9.80 -8.04 5.27
CA GLY A 80 -10.11 -9.45 5.51
C GLY A 80 -9.71 -9.98 6.88
N ASN A 81 -9.04 -9.20 7.72
CA ASN A 81 -8.53 -9.65 9.02
C ASN A 81 -9.62 -10.33 9.88
N ALA A 82 -10.79 -9.66 10.01
CA ALA A 82 -11.87 -10.16 10.85
C ALA A 82 -12.37 -11.54 10.40
N SER A 83 -12.45 -11.76 9.09
CA SER A 83 -12.86 -13.05 8.50
C SER A 83 -11.85 -14.16 8.82
N VAL A 84 -10.54 -13.91 8.70
CA VAL A 84 -9.51 -14.88 9.09
C VAL A 84 -9.52 -15.16 10.58
N VAL A 85 -9.62 -14.11 11.43
CA VAL A 85 -9.71 -14.24 12.89
C VAL A 85 -10.92 -15.06 13.30
N ALA A 86 -12.09 -14.85 12.67
CA ALA A 86 -13.29 -15.62 12.94
C ALA A 86 -13.14 -17.12 12.63
N ALA A 87 -12.35 -17.46 11.60
CA ALA A 87 -12.09 -18.84 11.21
C ALA A 87 -11.02 -19.54 12.05
N SER A 88 -10.00 -18.83 12.53
CA SER A 88 -8.78 -19.43 13.10
C SER A 88 -8.47 -19.02 14.55
N ALA A 89 -9.09 -17.93 15.05
CA ALA A 89 -8.70 -17.26 16.29
C ALA A 89 -7.21 -16.82 16.30
N CYS A 90 -6.64 -16.53 15.14
CA CYS A 90 -5.25 -16.09 14.98
C CYS A 90 -5.02 -14.69 15.58
N GLU A 91 -3.77 -14.37 15.83
CA GLU A 91 -3.37 -13.02 16.23
C GLU A 91 -3.22 -12.09 15.00
N VAL A 92 -3.54 -10.81 15.18
CA VAL A 92 -3.30 -9.74 14.21
C VAL A 92 -2.22 -8.82 14.75
N TRP A 93 -1.10 -8.73 14.04
CA TRP A 93 0.01 -7.85 14.35
C TRP A 93 0.12 -6.77 13.28
N MET A 94 0.07 -5.51 13.68
CA MET A 94 0.03 -4.36 12.79
C MET A 94 0.96 -3.25 13.30
N PRO A 95 1.53 -2.39 12.41
CA PRO A 95 2.28 -1.21 12.84
C PRO A 95 1.48 -0.33 13.79
N ALA A 96 2.17 0.21 14.81
CA ALA A 96 1.51 0.90 15.92
C ALA A 96 0.66 2.10 15.48
N GLN A 97 1.12 2.84 14.46
CA GLN A 97 0.44 4.04 13.96
C GLN A 97 -0.87 3.66 13.24
N ASP A 98 -0.87 2.62 12.41
CA ASP A 98 -2.04 2.22 11.63
C ASP A 98 -3.01 1.32 12.41
N ALA A 99 -2.55 0.75 13.53
CA ALA A 99 -3.40 -0.10 14.40
C ALA A 99 -4.63 0.62 14.97
N VAL A 100 -4.60 1.95 15.03
CA VAL A 100 -5.73 2.77 15.51
C VAL A 100 -6.90 2.71 14.54
N VAL A 101 -6.61 2.79 13.24
CA VAL A 101 -7.64 2.85 12.19
C VAL A 101 -8.20 1.47 11.81
N ALA A 102 -7.51 0.38 12.13
CA ALA A 102 -7.98 -0.97 11.82
C ALA A 102 -9.28 -1.35 12.55
N GLY A 103 -9.51 -0.78 13.73
CA GLY A 103 -10.73 -0.99 14.52
C GLY A 103 -11.84 0.02 14.30
N ASP A 104 -11.58 1.11 13.58
CA ASP A 104 -12.52 2.21 13.33
C ASP A 104 -12.56 2.59 11.85
N LEU A 105 -13.55 2.05 11.13
CA LEU A 105 -13.71 2.26 9.69
C LEU A 105 -14.10 3.70 9.34
N ASP A 106 -14.75 4.42 10.22
CA ASP A 106 -15.07 5.83 10.01
C ASP A 106 -13.80 6.66 10.05
N GLN A 107 -12.95 6.44 11.07
CA GLN A 107 -11.66 7.09 11.16
C GLN A 107 -10.75 6.73 9.98
N GLN A 108 -10.74 5.47 9.58
CA GLN A 108 -9.92 5.01 8.45
C GLN A 108 -10.34 5.70 7.14
N PHE A 109 -11.65 5.81 6.88
CA PHE A 109 -12.15 6.52 5.71
C PHE A 109 -11.78 8.01 5.75
N ASP A 110 -12.00 8.65 6.90
CA ASP A 110 -11.73 10.07 7.07
C ASP A 110 -10.23 10.38 6.91
N GLU A 111 -9.35 9.50 7.37
CA GLU A 111 -7.91 9.68 7.31
C GLU A 111 -7.34 9.48 5.90
N PHE A 112 -7.78 8.44 5.19
CA PHE A 112 -7.14 8.03 3.94
C PHE A 112 -7.93 8.41 2.67
N TYR A 113 -9.26 8.57 2.72
CA TYR A 113 -10.09 8.68 1.53
C TYR A 113 -10.94 9.95 1.43
N LEU A 114 -11.30 10.57 2.57
CA LEU A 114 -12.13 11.78 2.57
C LEU A 114 -11.45 12.94 1.83
N GLN A 115 -10.13 13.02 1.93
CA GLN A 115 -9.32 14.06 1.29
C GLN A 115 -9.54 14.13 -0.23
N ASP A 116 -9.53 13.00 -0.93
CA ASP A 116 -9.76 12.96 -2.37
C ASP A 116 -11.14 13.51 -2.76
N SER A 117 -12.17 13.19 -1.98
CA SER A 117 -13.53 13.67 -2.19
C SER A 117 -13.62 15.20 -2.04
N GLN A 118 -12.92 15.77 -1.07
CA GLN A 118 -12.92 17.21 -0.81
C GLN A 118 -12.12 17.99 -1.85
N LEU A 119 -10.96 17.44 -2.27
CA LEU A 119 -10.10 18.09 -3.27
C LEU A 119 -10.72 18.11 -4.68
N THR A 120 -11.61 17.15 -4.95
CA THR A 120 -12.27 17.02 -6.25
C THR A 120 -13.70 17.60 -6.27
N ASP A 121 -14.10 18.38 -5.24
CA ASP A 121 -15.46 18.92 -5.05
C ASP A 121 -16.56 17.82 -5.04
N ARG A 122 -16.19 16.61 -4.63
CA ARG A 122 -17.09 15.45 -4.51
C ARG A 122 -17.54 15.20 -3.07
N SER A 123 -17.45 16.21 -2.20
CA SER A 123 -17.83 16.10 -0.80
C SER A 123 -19.28 15.62 -0.62
N HIS A 124 -20.18 15.97 -1.55
CA HIS A 124 -21.55 15.50 -1.59
C HIS A 124 -21.68 13.98 -1.85
N MET A 125 -20.64 13.34 -2.38
CA MET A 125 -20.60 11.89 -2.62
C MET A 125 -19.88 11.13 -1.50
N ALA A 126 -19.28 11.84 -0.53
CA ALA A 126 -18.43 11.22 0.50
C ALA A 126 -19.17 10.15 1.31
N GLU A 127 -20.43 10.40 1.70
CA GLU A 127 -21.22 9.43 2.46
C GLU A 127 -21.53 8.15 1.65
N ALA A 128 -21.85 8.30 0.36
CA ALA A 128 -22.07 7.15 -0.51
C ALA A 128 -20.76 6.37 -0.73
N ALA A 129 -19.66 7.06 -0.99
CA ALA A 129 -18.34 6.46 -1.12
C ALA A 129 -17.91 5.74 0.16
N LYS A 130 -18.16 6.34 1.34
CA LYS A 130 -17.92 5.73 2.64
C LYS A 130 -18.74 4.46 2.85
N ALA A 131 -20.01 4.49 2.46
CA ALA A 131 -20.89 3.33 2.57
C ALA A 131 -20.44 2.17 1.64
N ASP A 132 -19.99 2.47 0.43
CA ASP A 132 -19.46 1.47 -0.50
C ASP A 132 -18.12 0.93 -0.03
N TRP A 133 -17.27 1.78 0.51
CA TRP A 133 -15.98 1.40 1.06
C TRP A 133 -16.13 0.47 2.29
N LYS A 134 -17.09 0.74 3.18
CA LYS A 134 -17.41 -0.13 4.33
C LYS A 134 -17.86 -1.54 3.93
N LYS A 135 -18.26 -1.77 2.68
CA LYS A 135 -18.57 -3.11 2.18
C LYS A 135 -17.31 -3.93 1.83
N LEU A 136 -16.16 -3.26 1.72
CA LEU A 136 -14.88 -3.88 1.34
C LEU A 136 -14.05 -4.32 2.54
N CYS A 137 -14.38 -3.86 3.75
CA CYS A 137 -13.61 -4.17 4.95
C CYS A 137 -14.49 -4.30 6.19
N GLU A 138 -13.99 -5.03 7.17
CA GLU A 138 -14.58 -5.14 8.50
C GLU A 138 -13.58 -4.68 9.56
N PRO A 139 -14.03 -4.05 10.67
CA PRO A 139 -13.13 -3.68 11.74
C PRO A 139 -12.54 -4.93 12.39
N SER A 140 -11.27 -4.89 12.68
CA SER A 140 -10.54 -6.00 13.28
C SER A 140 -9.77 -5.55 14.52
N PRO A 141 -9.77 -6.31 15.61
CA PRO A 141 -8.88 -6.04 16.72
C PRO A 141 -7.42 -6.27 16.31
N VAL A 142 -6.53 -5.44 16.84
CA VAL A 142 -5.08 -5.65 16.71
C VAL A 142 -4.54 -6.15 18.03
N ASN A 143 -4.01 -7.38 18.05
CA ASN A 143 -3.49 -8.04 19.26
C ASN A 143 -2.13 -7.49 19.64
N ARG A 144 -1.29 -7.14 18.66
CA ARG A 144 0.05 -6.61 18.89
C ARG A 144 0.38 -5.46 17.96
N ARG A 145 0.88 -4.39 18.54
CA ARG A 145 1.42 -3.23 17.81
C ARG A 145 2.91 -3.41 17.58
N LEU A 146 3.29 -3.53 16.31
CA LEU A 146 4.66 -3.71 15.90
C LEU A 146 5.47 -2.42 16.06
N GLN A 147 6.74 -2.59 16.42
CA GLN A 147 7.69 -1.49 16.56
C GLN A 147 8.82 -1.61 15.53
N ALA A 148 9.40 -0.47 15.16
CA ALA A 148 10.53 -0.42 14.24
C ALA A 148 11.71 -1.24 14.74
N GLY A 149 12.30 -2.04 13.86
CA GLY A 149 13.48 -2.87 14.15
C GLY A 149 13.20 -4.17 14.88
N GLU A 150 11.96 -4.47 15.28
CA GLU A 150 11.62 -5.78 15.84
C GLU A 150 11.98 -6.90 14.88
N VAL A 151 12.38 -8.04 15.44
CA VAL A 151 12.59 -9.29 14.70
C VAL A 151 11.54 -10.30 15.13
N LEU A 152 10.74 -10.74 14.18
CA LEU A 152 9.64 -11.67 14.35
C LEU A 152 10.10 -13.06 13.92
N SER A 153 10.22 -14.01 14.84
CA SER A 153 10.59 -15.39 14.51
C SER A 153 9.34 -16.21 14.18
N LEU A 154 9.25 -16.68 12.95
CA LEU A 154 8.17 -17.57 12.48
C LEU A 154 8.58 -19.04 12.47
N GLY A 155 9.79 -19.36 12.95
CA GLY A 155 10.33 -20.70 12.90
C GLY A 155 10.94 -21.09 11.55
N ARG A 156 11.52 -22.29 11.45
CA ARG A 156 12.23 -22.82 10.27
C ARG A 156 13.25 -21.85 9.66
N GLY A 157 13.88 -21.00 10.51
CA GLY A 157 14.86 -20.02 10.08
C GLY A 157 14.28 -18.77 9.39
N MET A 158 12.96 -18.56 9.49
CA MET A 158 12.31 -17.36 9.02
C MET A 158 12.24 -16.32 10.14
N GLU A 159 13.08 -15.32 10.04
CA GLU A 159 13.14 -14.18 10.94
C GLU A 159 12.86 -12.90 10.12
N LEU A 160 11.73 -12.26 10.39
CA LEU A 160 11.30 -11.05 9.69
C LEU A 160 11.63 -9.83 10.54
N ARG A 161 12.47 -8.95 10.03
CA ARG A 161 12.72 -7.65 10.65
C ARG A 161 11.67 -6.64 10.18
N VAL A 162 11.04 -5.95 11.13
CA VAL A 162 10.12 -4.84 10.86
C VAL A 162 10.94 -3.62 10.47
N VAL A 163 10.87 -3.23 9.21
CA VAL A 163 11.56 -2.07 8.63
C VAL A 163 10.54 -0.94 8.46
N PRO A 164 10.63 0.16 9.22
CA PRO A 164 9.69 1.27 9.08
C PRO A 164 9.91 1.97 7.72
N THR A 165 8.85 2.10 6.98
CA THR A 165 8.85 2.72 5.65
C THR A 165 7.67 3.68 5.49
N PRO A 166 7.55 4.70 6.38
CA PRO A 166 6.48 5.69 6.26
C PRO A 166 6.55 6.44 4.94
N GLY A 167 5.39 6.88 4.47
CA GLY A 167 5.27 7.63 3.21
C GLY A 167 3.96 7.38 2.51
N HIS A 168 3.61 6.12 2.29
CA HIS A 168 2.28 5.73 1.86
C HIS A 168 1.28 5.97 3.01
N THR A 169 1.48 5.36 4.16
CA THR A 169 0.91 5.78 5.45
C THR A 169 2.03 6.12 6.44
N LEU A 170 1.70 6.71 7.58
CA LEU A 170 2.69 6.91 8.66
C LEU A 170 3.11 5.59 9.32
N GLY A 171 2.22 4.61 9.33
CA GLY A 171 2.47 3.29 9.91
C GLY A 171 3.09 2.29 8.94
N SER A 172 3.20 2.59 7.65
CA SER A 172 3.72 1.64 6.66
C SER A 172 5.04 1.01 7.08
N VAL A 173 5.14 -0.31 6.97
CA VAL A 173 6.36 -1.08 7.21
C VAL A 173 6.60 -2.07 6.07
N CYS A 174 7.87 -2.42 5.90
CA CYS A 174 8.26 -3.62 5.17
C CYS A 174 8.64 -4.72 6.17
N PHE A 175 8.39 -5.97 5.79
CA PHE A 175 8.93 -7.13 6.49
C PHE A 175 10.14 -7.66 5.72
N TYR A 176 11.31 -7.65 6.36
CA TYR A 176 12.57 -8.04 5.72
C TYR A 176 13.09 -9.35 6.29
N TRP A 177 13.08 -10.40 5.46
CA TRP A 177 13.74 -11.66 5.75
C TRP A 177 15.18 -11.61 5.25
N GLU A 178 16.07 -11.12 6.12
CA GLU A 178 17.45 -10.77 5.77
C GLU A 178 18.24 -11.96 5.24
N ARG A 179 18.09 -13.15 5.84
CA ARG A 179 18.80 -14.37 5.44
C ARG A 179 18.56 -14.73 3.97
N GLU A 180 17.36 -14.58 3.46
CA GLU A 180 17.00 -14.92 2.08
C GLU A 180 16.96 -13.68 1.17
N GLY A 181 17.07 -12.49 1.76
CA GLY A 181 16.98 -11.21 1.03
C GLY A 181 15.60 -10.90 0.50
N PHE A 182 14.53 -11.35 1.18
CA PHE A 182 13.13 -11.04 0.81
C PHE A 182 12.66 -9.76 1.48
N LEU A 183 12.09 -8.86 0.72
CA LEU A 183 11.42 -7.67 1.24
C LEU A 183 9.95 -7.67 0.84
N PHE A 184 9.05 -7.84 1.81
CA PHE A 184 7.60 -7.71 1.65
C PHE A 184 7.22 -6.26 1.96
N THR A 185 6.70 -5.53 0.98
CA THR A 185 6.65 -4.07 1.06
C THR A 185 5.27 -3.49 1.31
N GLY A 186 4.20 -4.29 1.13
CA GLY A 186 2.88 -3.67 0.95
C GLY A 186 2.99 -2.54 -0.08
N ASP A 187 2.55 -1.36 0.30
CA ASP A 187 2.49 -0.17 -0.55
C ASP A 187 3.64 0.82 -0.34
N SER A 188 4.65 0.42 0.45
CA SER A 188 5.80 1.30 0.73
C SER A 188 6.65 1.64 -0.49
N ILE A 189 6.55 0.86 -1.58
CA ILE A 189 7.27 1.09 -2.85
C ILE A 189 6.25 1.06 -3.99
N ALA A 190 5.72 2.21 -4.34
CA ALA A 190 4.49 2.33 -5.12
C ALA A 190 4.68 2.57 -6.64
N GLY A 191 5.93 2.53 -7.16
CA GLY A 191 6.18 2.74 -8.60
C GLY A 191 5.47 3.97 -9.16
N GLY A 192 4.81 3.79 -10.30
CA GLY A 192 3.95 4.79 -10.94
C GLY A 192 2.46 4.65 -10.56
N GLY A 193 2.15 3.99 -9.43
CA GLY A 193 0.80 3.68 -9.00
C GLY A 193 0.37 2.25 -9.34
N SER A 194 -0.68 1.76 -8.69
CA SER A 194 -1.19 0.40 -8.85
C SER A 194 -2.08 0.20 -10.09
N ARG A 195 -2.33 1.26 -10.87
CA ARG A 195 -3.14 1.21 -12.08
C ARG A 195 -2.49 1.95 -13.25
N PRO A 196 -2.59 1.44 -14.47
CA PRO A 196 -2.16 2.17 -15.65
C PRO A 196 -2.86 3.52 -15.77
N GLY A 197 -2.07 4.58 -15.90
CA GLY A 197 -2.58 5.94 -16.01
C GLY A 197 -2.85 6.65 -14.68
N GLY A 198 -2.65 5.98 -13.53
CA GLY A 198 -2.70 6.59 -12.21
C GLY A 198 -1.36 7.21 -11.79
N LEU A 199 -1.32 7.66 -10.54
CA LEU A 199 -0.11 8.07 -9.83
C LEU A 199 0.01 7.25 -8.53
N PRO A 200 1.20 7.18 -7.92
CA PRO A 200 1.37 6.51 -6.63
C PRO A 200 0.60 7.25 -5.52
N VAL A 201 0.05 6.47 -4.59
CA VAL A 201 -0.55 7.04 -3.37
C VAL A 201 0.57 7.30 -2.37
N ILE A 202 0.89 8.57 -2.13
CA ILE A 202 1.92 9.03 -1.20
C ILE A 202 1.36 10.17 -0.37
N TYR A 203 1.08 9.91 0.91
CA TYR A 203 0.55 10.94 1.82
C TYR A 203 1.67 11.74 2.48
N HIS A 204 2.87 11.16 2.65
CA HIS A 204 4.00 11.78 3.35
C HIS A 204 5.26 11.73 2.47
N PRO A 205 5.42 12.64 1.48
CA PRO A 205 6.48 12.52 0.48
C PRO A 205 7.90 12.64 1.04
N GLN A 206 8.10 13.42 2.13
CA GLN A 206 9.41 13.52 2.78
C GLN A 206 9.79 12.24 3.51
N ASP A 207 8.81 11.56 4.14
CA ASP A 207 9.02 10.26 4.77
C ASP A 207 9.27 9.19 3.72
N TYR A 208 8.52 9.24 2.61
CA TYR A 208 8.71 8.33 1.49
C TYR A 208 10.15 8.41 0.93
N GLU A 209 10.69 9.62 0.74
CA GLU A 209 12.08 9.80 0.29
C GLU A 209 13.07 9.14 1.27
N ARG A 210 12.90 9.37 2.59
CA ARG A 210 13.75 8.75 3.62
C ARG A 210 13.61 7.22 3.65
N SER A 211 12.41 6.73 3.45
CA SER A 211 12.13 5.29 3.37
C SER A 211 12.81 4.66 2.17
N MET A 212 12.82 5.33 1.02
CA MET A 212 13.55 4.85 -0.17
C MET A 212 15.07 4.83 0.07
N ASP A 213 15.62 5.84 0.76
CA ASP A 213 17.03 5.84 1.15
C ASP A 213 17.37 4.64 2.03
N LEU A 214 16.52 4.32 3.02
CA LEU A 214 16.69 3.16 3.89
C LEU A 214 16.60 1.84 3.11
N VAL A 215 15.59 1.68 2.26
CA VAL A 215 15.37 0.44 1.48
C VAL A 215 16.55 0.18 0.53
N GLU A 216 17.14 1.20 -0.07
CA GLU A 216 18.33 1.05 -0.95
C GLU A 216 19.56 0.52 -0.20
N THR A 217 19.62 0.62 1.13
CA THR A 217 20.72 0.04 1.92
C THR A 217 20.59 -1.45 2.19
N LEU A 218 19.40 -2.05 1.94
CA LEU A 218 19.15 -3.46 2.20
C LEU A 218 19.67 -4.34 1.06
N ASP A 219 20.15 -5.53 1.39
CA ASP A 219 20.56 -6.53 0.40
C ASP A 219 19.35 -7.36 -0.05
N ILE A 220 18.60 -6.82 -1.02
CA ILE A 220 17.35 -7.39 -1.50
C ILE A 220 17.61 -8.28 -2.70
N ASN A 221 17.23 -9.57 -2.57
CA ASN A 221 17.24 -10.57 -3.64
C ASN A 221 15.85 -10.72 -4.27
N VAL A 222 14.79 -10.60 -3.46
CA VAL A 222 13.41 -10.75 -3.89
C VAL A 222 12.57 -9.61 -3.30
N LEU A 223 11.99 -8.82 -4.18
CA LEU A 223 11.07 -7.74 -3.81
C LEU A 223 9.63 -8.23 -4.00
N CYS A 224 8.86 -8.22 -2.93
CA CYS A 224 7.47 -8.69 -2.85
C CYS A 224 6.56 -7.49 -2.60
N LEU A 225 5.92 -7.00 -3.66
CA LEU A 225 5.09 -5.78 -3.66
C LEU A 225 3.63 -6.08 -3.28
N GLY A 226 2.91 -5.09 -2.75
CA GLY A 226 1.47 -5.20 -2.45
C GLY A 226 0.56 -5.14 -3.68
N HIS A 227 1.06 -4.63 -4.81
CA HIS A 227 0.32 -4.49 -6.07
C HIS A 227 1.18 -4.72 -7.30
N HIS A 228 0.54 -4.87 -8.46
CA HIS A 228 1.16 -4.80 -9.78
C HIS A 228 1.45 -3.35 -10.17
N TYR A 229 2.45 -2.75 -9.55
CA TYR A 229 2.75 -1.33 -9.80
C TYR A 229 3.28 -1.07 -11.21
N VAL A 230 2.84 0.04 -11.77
CA VAL A 230 3.36 0.56 -13.04
C VAL A 230 4.83 0.95 -12.87
N SER A 231 5.64 0.58 -13.85
CA SER A 231 7.05 0.92 -13.95
C SER A 231 7.33 1.65 -15.26
N LEU A 232 8.39 2.43 -15.30
CA LEU A 232 8.83 3.13 -16.54
C LEU A 232 9.38 2.16 -17.58
N SER A 233 10.04 1.09 -17.15
CA SER A 233 10.79 0.21 -18.05
C SER A 233 10.66 -1.28 -17.73
N LEU A 234 9.97 -1.64 -16.64
CA LEU A 234 9.91 -3.02 -16.16
C LEU A 234 8.48 -3.58 -16.26
N PRO A 235 8.35 -4.90 -16.34
CA PRO A 235 7.05 -5.55 -16.24
C PRO A 235 6.37 -5.27 -14.88
N SER A 236 5.03 -5.34 -14.86
CA SER A 236 4.21 -4.99 -13.69
C SER A 236 4.04 -6.12 -12.67
N GLU A 237 4.72 -7.27 -12.82
CA GLU A 237 4.68 -8.33 -11.81
C GLU A 237 5.03 -7.80 -10.43
N SER A 238 4.34 -8.30 -9.40
CA SER A 238 4.52 -7.88 -8.02
C SER A 238 5.72 -8.53 -7.34
N VAL A 239 6.18 -9.70 -7.81
CA VAL A 239 7.42 -10.32 -7.34
C VAL A 239 8.55 -10.03 -8.32
N LYS A 240 9.62 -9.39 -7.85
CA LYS A 240 10.75 -8.98 -8.68
C LYS A 240 12.06 -9.52 -8.12
N PHE A 241 12.83 -10.22 -8.93
CA PHE A 241 14.06 -10.89 -8.54
C PHE A 241 15.31 -10.05 -8.86
N GLY A 242 16.26 -10.04 -7.96
CA GLY A 242 17.62 -9.54 -8.15
C GLY A 242 17.67 -8.10 -8.72
N ARG A 243 18.30 -7.93 -9.87
CA ARG A 243 18.50 -6.61 -10.48
C ARG A 243 17.19 -5.91 -10.87
N ILE A 244 16.15 -6.68 -11.20
CA ILE A 244 14.83 -6.14 -11.56
C ILE A 244 14.20 -5.46 -10.34
N GLY A 245 14.26 -6.09 -9.17
CA GLY A 245 13.78 -5.49 -7.92
C GLY A 245 14.55 -4.21 -7.57
N LYS A 246 15.88 -4.26 -7.63
CA LYS A 246 16.73 -3.07 -7.37
C LYS A 246 16.42 -1.93 -8.35
N ARG A 247 16.21 -2.24 -9.62
CA ARG A 247 15.84 -1.24 -10.63
C ARG A 247 14.46 -0.64 -10.38
N PHE A 248 13.49 -1.45 -9.95
CA PHE A 248 12.15 -0.97 -9.63
C PHE A 248 12.14 0.01 -8.44
N ILE A 249 12.95 -0.25 -7.39
CA ILE A 249 13.11 0.67 -6.25
C ILE A 249 13.66 2.02 -6.75
N GLN A 250 14.68 2.01 -7.61
CA GLN A 250 15.25 3.22 -8.18
C GLN A 250 14.23 4.00 -9.02
N GLU A 251 13.44 3.31 -9.87
CA GLU A 251 12.39 3.95 -10.67
C GLU A 251 11.28 4.54 -9.79
N SER A 252 10.87 3.83 -8.73
CA SER A 252 9.87 4.33 -7.77
C SER A 252 10.32 5.62 -7.11
N ARG A 253 11.59 5.68 -6.71
CA ARG A 253 12.22 6.89 -6.16
C ARG A 253 12.31 8.02 -7.20
N GLU A 254 12.70 7.71 -8.44
CA GLU A 254 12.75 8.68 -9.53
C GLU A 254 11.37 9.29 -9.79
N LEU A 255 10.32 8.47 -9.85
CA LEU A 255 8.95 8.92 -10.08
C LEU A 255 8.43 9.82 -8.95
N ALA A 256 8.69 9.47 -7.69
CA ALA A 256 8.33 10.33 -6.56
C ALA A 256 9.02 11.71 -6.66
N ARG A 257 10.29 11.74 -7.07
CA ARG A 257 11.04 12.99 -7.30
C ARG A 257 10.52 13.80 -8.49
N VAL A 258 10.10 13.14 -9.56
CA VAL A 258 9.45 13.80 -10.72
C VAL A 258 8.18 14.49 -10.28
N ILE A 259 7.33 13.82 -9.49
CA ILE A 259 6.08 14.40 -8.97
C ILE A 259 6.38 15.59 -8.05
N ALA A 260 7.31 15.43 -7.12
CA ALA A 260 7.72 16.49 -6.20
C ALA A 260 8.27 17.72 -6.94
N GLY A 261 9.22 17.53 -7.86
CA GLY A 261 9.83 18.63 -8.62
C GLY A 261 8.86 19.31 -9.60
N ALA A 262 7.89 18.55 -10.16
CA ALA A 262 6.85 19.13 -10.99
C ALA A 262 5.92 20.05 -10.14
N MET A 263 5.54 19.62 -8.95
CA MET A 263 4.72 20.42 -8.03
C MET A 263 5.50 21.64 -7.51
N GLU A 264 6.75 21.49 -7.10
CA GLU A 264 7.63 22.60 -6.71
C GLU A 264 7.68 23.68 -7.77
N SER A 265 7.93 23.28 -9.02
CA SER A 265 7.97 24.20 -10.17
C SER A 265 6.60 24.83 -10.46
N ALA A 266 5.48 24.15 -10.22
CA ALA A 266 4.15 24.65 -10.45
C ALA A 266 3.75 25.72 -9.42
N VAL A 267 4.23 25.57 -8.17
CA VAL A 267 3.99 26.53 -7.09
C VAL A 267 4.91 27.76 -7.23
N ASP A 268 6.16 27.60 -7.70
CA ASP A 268 7.17 28.63 -7.98
C ASP A 268 7.19 29.78 -6.95
N GLY A 269 7.27 29.43 -5.66
CA GLY A 269 7.35 30.40 -4.56
C GLY A 269 6.09 31.26 -4.37
N ARG A 270 5.00 30.98 -5.04
CA ARG A 270 3.72 31.66 -4.86
C ARG A 270 2.99 31.08 -3.65
N LEU A 271 3.26 31.65 -2.49
CA LEU A 271 2.45 31.37 -1.31
C LEU A 271 0.98 31.63 -1.63
N GLY A 272 0.13 30.61 -1.46
CA GLY A 272 -1.31 30.72 -1.71
C GLY A 272 -1.77 30.36 -3.12
N SER A 273 -0.92 29.74 -3.96
CA SER A 273 -1.39 29.16 -5.25
C SER A 273 -2.51 28.15 -4.97
N PRO A 274 -3.68 28.25 -5.67
CA PRO A 274 -4.72 27.25 -5.53
C PRO A 274 -4.19 25.86 -5.90
N PHE A 275 -4.60 24.84 -5.16
CA PHE A 275 -4.13 23.47 -5.38
C PHE A 275 -4.40 22.99 -6.80
N LEU A 276 -5.64 23.20 -7.30
CA LEU A 276 -6.03 22.72 -8.63
C LEU A 276 -5.19 23.31 -9.75
N ASP A 277 -4.88 24.61 -9.70
CA ASP A 277 -4.04 25.27 -10.71
C ASP A 277 -2.62 24.71 -10.70
N ALA A 278 -2.06 24.52 -9.50
CA ALA A 278 -0.74 23.92 -9.32
C ALA A 278 -0.72 22.43 -9.78
N ALA A 279 -1.76 21.66 -9.45
CA ALA A 279 -1.88 20.27 -9.85
C ALA A 279 -1.94 20.10 -11.37
N VAL A 280 -2.74 20.90 -12.07
CA VAL A 280 -2.83 20.87 -13.55
C VAL A 280 -1.49 21.23 -14.19
N ALA A 281 -0.79 22.25 -13.68
CA ALA A 281 0.53 22.63 -14.16
C ALA A 281 1.58 21.54 -13.91
N ALA A 282 1.55 20.90 -12.74
CA ALA A 282 2.44 19.79 -12.40
C ALA A 282 2.18 18.56 -13.28
N LEU A 283 0.91 18.21 -13.52
CA LEU A 283 0.50 17.08 -14.34
C LEU A 283 1.02 17.19 -15.79
N THR A 284 1.04 18.39 -16.35
CA THR A 284 1.63 18.65 -17.69
C THR A 284 3.08 18.19 -17.76
N LYS A 285 3.88 18.46 -16.71
CA LYS A 285 5.29 18.02 -16.63
C LYS A 285 5.42 16.52 -16.33
N ILE A 286 4.55 15.99 -15.46
CA ILE A 286 4.56 14.56 -15.11
C ILE A 286 4.23 13.72 -16.35
N GLN A 287 3.29 14.16 -17.20
CA GLN A 287 2.89 13.45 -18.42
C GLN A 287 4.01 13.34 -19.47
N GLU A 288 5.06 14.15 -19.40
CA GLU A 288 6.26 13.97 -20.22
C GLU A 288 7.02 12.68 -19.88
N ARG A 289 6.84 12.15 -18.68
CA ARG A 289 7.58 10.99 -18.16
C ARG A 289 6.67 9.79 -17.87
N LEU A 290 5.44 10.01 -17.47
CA LEU A 290 4.48 9.00 -17.07
C LEU A 290 3.13 9.25 -17.75
N PRO A 291 2.53 8.24 -18.42
CA PRO A 291 1.23 8.39 -19.08
C PRO A 291 0.10 8.43 -18.03
N VAL A 292 -0.19 9.61 -17.50
CA VAL A 292 -1.28 9.83 -16.54
C VAL A 292 -2.58 10.07 -17.29
N VAL A 293 -3.63 9.34 -16.93
CA VAL A 293 -4.99 9.52 -17.43
C VAL A 293 -5.74 10.47 -16.50
N LEU A 294 -6.27 11.55 -17.06
CA LEU A 294 -7.00 12.56 -16.31
C LEU A 294 -8.51 12.32 -16.39
N ASN A 295 -9.18 12.54 -15.28
CA ASN A 295 -10.63 12.65 -15.24
C ASN A 295 -11.08 13.89 -16.02
N SER A 296 -12.00 13.74 -16.95
CA SER A 296 -12.46 14.81 -17.82
C SER A 296 -13.22 15.95 -17.11
N GLU A 297 -13.76 15.68 -15.93
CA GLU A 297 -14.51 16.66 -15.13
C GLU A 297 -13.60 17.46 -14.21
N THR A 298 -12.62 16.81 -13.59
CA THR A 298 -11.77 17.42 -12.56
C THR A 298 -10.39 17.83 -13.07
N GLY A 299 -9.93 17.25 -14.19
CA GLY A 299 -8.56 17.43 -14.67
C GLY A 299 -7.49 16.77 -13.80
N LEU A 300 -7.88 15.98 -12.78
CA LEU A 300 -6.99 15.27 -11.87
C LEU A 300 -6.84 13.80 -12.27
N PRO A 301 -5.84 13.06 -11.76
CA PRO A 301 -5.68 11.64 -12.04
C PRO A 301 -6.94 10.83 -11.70
N VAL A 302 -7.24 9.82 -12.51
CA VAL A 302 -8.46 9.01 -12.35
C VAL A 302 -8.46 8.14 -11.10
N ASP A 303 -7.30 7.79 -10.58
CA ASP A 303 -7.15 6.85 -9.45
C ASP A 303 -6.13 7.35 -8.42
N GLY A 304 -6.58 7.66 -7.19
CA GLY A 304 -5.79 7.77 -5.95
C GLY A 304 -4.59 8.72 -5.90
N GLY A 305 -4.03 9.07 -7.04
CA GLY A 305 -2.78 9.83 -7.14
C GLY A 305 -2.90 11.32 -6.81
N THR A 306 -4.08 11.79 -6.51
CA THR A 306 -4.32 13.15 -6.00
C THR A 306 -3.56 13.37 -4.69
N SER A 307 -3.43 12.34 -3.87
CA SER A 307 -2.69 12.40 -2.60
C SER A 307 -1.23 12.82 -2.78
N ALA A 308 -0.51 12.24 -3.75
CA ALA A 308 0.87 12.61 -4.02
C ALA A 308 1.03 14.07 -4.49
N LEU A 309 0.09 14.56 -5.29
CA LEU A 309 0.08 15.95 -5.73
C LEU A 309 -0.21 16.89 -4.56
N TYR A 310 -1.24 16.59 -3.78
CA TYR A 310 -1.66 17.43 -2.67
C TYR A 310 -0.63 17.50 -1.55
N SER A 311 -0.06 16.37 -1.16
CA SER A 311 0.96 16.33 -0.11
C SER A 311 2.22 17.10 -0.50
N ASN A 312 2.62 17.06 -1.78
CA ASN A 312 3.72 17.90 -2.26
C ASN A 312 3.31 19.38 -2.37
N TRP A 313 2.06 19.70 -2.73
CA TRP A 313 1.58 21.08 -2.71
C TRP A 313 1.62 21.67 -1.29
N LEU A 314 1.18 20.91 -0.27
CA LEU A 314 1.30 21.32 1.14
C LEU A 314 2.77 21.56 1.53
N ARG A 315 3.67 20.66 1.13
CA ARG A 315 5.11 20.76 1.38
C ARG A 315 5.70 22.06 0.86
N TYR A 316 5.36 22.48 -0.35
CA TYR A 316 5.99 23.62 -1.00
C TYR A 316 5.26 24.96 -0.77
N THR A 317 3.98 24.95 -0.42
CA THR A 317 3.24 26.18 -0.10
C THR A 317 3.32 26.55 1.38
N GLY A 318 3.68 25.60 2.26
CA GLY A 318 3.58 25.76 3.70
C GLY A 318 2.12 25.90 4.19
N ALA A 319 1.14 25.59 3.36
CA ALA A 319 -0.27 25.58 3.74
C ALA A 319 -0.48 24.52 4.84
N SER A 320 -1.26 24.87 5.87
CA SER A 320 -1.69 23.89 6.85
C SER A 320 -2.75 22.99 6.21
N SER A 321 -2.55 21.67 6.29
CA SER A 321 -3.61 20.74 5.94
C SER A 321 -4.81 20.98 6.84
N ALA A 322 -5.99 21.14 6.25
CA ALA A 322 -7.24 21.14 7.01
C ALA A 322 -7.44 19.79 7.77
N PHE A 323 -6.63 18.78 7.45
CA PHE A 323 -6.63 17.42 7.99
C PHE A 323 -5.56 17.21 9.07
N ALA A 324 -4.50 18.04 9.14
CA ALA A 324 -3.40 17.90 10.11
C ALA A 324 -3.78 18.24 11.56
N THR A 325 -5.01 18.69 11.82
CA THR A 325 -5.46 19.12 13.15
C THR A 325 -6.19 18.04 13.94
N ARG A 326 -6.18 16.78 13.51
CA ARG A 326 -6.87 15.66 14.19
C ARG A 326 -5.97 14.48 14.58
N ILE A 327 -4.65 14.70 14.72
CA ILE A 327 -3.75 13.72 15.33
C ILE A 327 -3.51 14.08 16.79
#